data_90b2f977f5ebaf44605261c7cb3017df
#
_entry.id   90b2f977f5ebaf44605261c7cb3017df
#
_cell.length_a   1.000
_cell.length_b   1.000
_cell.length_c   1.000
_cell.angle_alpha   90.00
_cell.angle_beta   90.00
_cell.angle_gamma   90.00
#
_symmetry.space_group_name_H-M   'P 1'
#
loop_
_entity.id
_entity.type
_entity.pdbx_description
1 polymer ?
#
loop_
_entity_poly.entity_id
_entity_poly.type
_entity_poly.pdbx_seq_one_letter_code
_entity_poly.pdbx_strand_id
1 'polypeptide(L)'
;MSRNSDGEFQINFITNGFLRSLKGYKAVGKFPMGSMHESAEFSPIDSTALSVLKLAQTDRRFTVFHACNSHRIFMSDLIYAMCNYGFKIDIVRDEDFEAAVKNFAKNSDNSDAVSGLIAYTSHNENEIYTLDYSNSLTSQVLYRLGYKWPVTDDKYLASAIEALDKLAFFD
;
A
#
# COMPACT_ATOMS: atom_id res chain seq x y z
N MET A 1 4.32 -4.20 -0.84
CA MET A 1 4.76 -3.13 -1.76
C MET A 1 6.16 -3.43 -2.26
N SER A 2 6.42 -3.21 -3.54
CA SER A 2 7.63 -3.65 -4.24
C SER A 2 8.74 -2.61 -4.20
N ARG A 3 9.10 -2.15 -3.01
CA ARG A 3 10.19 -1.20 -2.76
C ARG A 3 11.20 -1.84 -1.81
N ASN A 4 12.50 -1.62 -2.04
CA ASN A 4 13.55 -2.07 -1.13
C ASN A 4 13.80 -1.04 -0.01
N SER A 5 14.65 -1.39 0.96
CA SER A 5 15.00 -0.49 2.07
C SER A 5 15.81 0.73 1.62
N ASP A 6 16.50 0.66 0.48
CA ASP A 6 17.24 1.77 -0.12
C ASP A 6 16.34 2.74 -0.89
N GLY A 7 15.05 2.40 -1.02
CA GLY A 7 14.06 3.27 -1.61
C GLY A 7 13.80 3.03 -3.10
N GLU A 8 14.38 2.01 -3.70
CA GLU A 8 14.17 1.68 -5.11
C GLU A 8 12.93 0.80 -5.29
N PHE A 9 12.16 1.07 -6.34
CA PHE A 9 11.03 0.24 -6.73
C PHE A 9 11.46 -0.86 -7.70
N GLN A 10 10.74 -1.99 -7.68
CA GLN A 10 10.94 -3.04 -8.69
C GLN A 10 10.52 -2.55 -10.09
N ILE A 11 11.09 -3.15 -11.13
CA ILE A 11 10.91 -2.70 -12.54
C ILE A 11 9.43 -2.62 -12.96
N ASN A 12 8.57 -3.50 -12.45
CA ASN A 12 7.16 -3.56 -12.82
C ASN A 12 6.23 -2.80 -11.85
N PHE A 13 6.74 -1.83 -11.08
CA PHE A 13 5.93 -1.06 -10.13
C PHE A 13 4.73 -0.36 -10.80
N ILE A 14 4.83 0.01 -12.06
CA ILE A 14 3.78 0.67 -12.86
C ILE A 14 2.50 -0.19 -12.93
N THR A 15 2.63 -1.52 -12.94
CA THR A 15 1.49 -2.44 -13.00
C THR A 15 0.94 -2.84 -11.64
N ASN A 16 1.54 -2.37 -10.55
CA ASN A 16 1.09 -2.69 -9.20
C ASN A 16 -0.27 -2.05 -8.92
N GLY A 17 -1.30 -2.87 -8.65
CA GLY A 17 -2.68 -2.41 -8.45
C GLY A 17 -2.82 -1.39 -7.31
N PHE A 18 -2.13 -1.61 -6.18
CA PHE A 18 -2.15 -0.67 -5.06
C PHE A 18 -1.53 0.69 -5.44
N LEU A 19 -0.37 0.70 -6.11
CA LEU A 19 0.23 1.95 -6.56
C LEU A 19 -0.65 2.67 -7.59
N ARG A 20 -1.27 1.93 -8.50
CA ARG A 20 -2.22 2.49 -9.48
C ARG A 20 -3.44 3.12 -8.80
N SER A 21 -3.93 2.57 -7.67
CA SER A 21 -5.00 3.23 -6.92
C SER A 21 -4.56 4.59 -6.37
N LEU A 22 -3.31 4.74 -5.91
CA LEU A 22 -2.76 6.03 -5.46
C LEU A 22 -2.71 7.06 -6.62
N LYS A 23 -2.27 6.63 -7.82
CA LYS A 23 -2.34 7.46 -9.04
C LYS A 23 -3.78 7.89 -9.32
N GLY A 24 -4.73 6.98 -9.17
CA GLY A 24 -6.15 7.25 -9.33
C GLY A 24 -6.69 8.28 -8.32
N TYR A 25 -6.36 8.16 -7.04
CA TYR A 25 -6.77 9.15 -6.02
C TYR A 25 -6.20 10.54 -6.32
N LYS A 26 -4.92 10.61 -6.72
CA LYS A 26 -4.30 11.89 -7.16
C LYS A 26 -5.01 12.48 -8.37
N ALA A 27 -5.32 11.67 -9.37
CA ALA A 27 -5.94 12.12 -10.61
C ALA A 27 -7.39 12.60 -10.40
N VAL A 28 -8.19 11.89 -9.59
CA VAL A 28 -9.56 12.30 -9.23
C VAL A 28 -9.55 13.46 -8.23
N GLY A 29 -8.47 13.62 -7.47
CA GLY A 29 -8.34 14.64 -6.42
C GLY A 29 -9.23 14.37 -5.20
N LYS A 30 -9.67 13.13 -4.99
CA LYS A 30 -10.57 12.76 -3.88
C LYS A 30 -10.21 11.40 -3.31
N PHE A 31 -10.51 11.23 -2.01
CA PHE A 31 -10.38 9.98 -1.28
C PHE A 31 -11.65 9.70 -0.44
N PRO A 32 -12.19 8.47 -0.41
CA PRO A 32 -13.40 8.14 0.33
C PRO A 32 -13.15 8.07 1.84
N MET A 33 -14.02 8.69 2.62
CA MET A 33 -13.89 8.72 4.08
C MET A 33 -14.00 7.34 4.72
N GLY A 34 -14.80 6.44 4.15
CA GLY A 34 -14.94 5.06 4.63
C GLY A 34 -13.65 4.27 4.62
N SER A 35 -12.73 4.55 3.67
CA SER A 35 -11.44 3.85 3.56
C SER A 35 -10.31 4.43 4.41
N MET A 36 -10.55 5.48 5.20
CA MET A 36 -9.52 6.13 6.03
C MET A 36 -8.83 5.18 7.01
N HIS A 37 -9.58 4.24 7.58
CA HIS A 37 -9.10 3.28 8.58
C HIS A 37 -8.73 1.92 8.00
N GLU A 38 -8.75 1.75 6.69
CA GLU A 38 -8.21 0.56 6.06
C GLU A 38 -6.70 0.48 6.31
N SER A 39 -6.23 -0.70 6.71
CA SER A 39 -4.81 -0.89 6.96
C SER A 39 -4.07 -1.24 5.68
N ALA A 40 -2.96 -0.57 5.45
CA ALA A 40 -2.00 -0.92 4.41
C ALA A 40 -0.73 -1.50 5.04
N GLU A 41 -0.16 -2.50 4.39
CA GLU A 41 1.06 -3.15 4.82
C GLU A 41 2.19 -2.83 3.84
N PHE A 42 3.30 -2.36 4.38
CA PHE A 42 4.49 -2.06 3.62
C PHE A 42 5.64 -2.95 4.09
N SER A 43 5.91 -3.99 3.34
CA SER A 43 7.05 -4.88 3.54
C SER A 43 8.11 -4.62 2.47
N PRO A 44 9.24 -3.97 2.80
CA PRO A 44 10.34 -3.82 1.86
C PRO A 44 10.80 -5.20 1.36
N ILE A 45 11.05 -5.33 0.05
CA ILE A 45 11.24 -6.64 -0.57
C ILE A 45 12.50 -7.35 -0.11
N ASP A 46 13.59 -6.61 0.09
CA ASP A 46 14.84 -7.09 0.65
C ASP A 46 14.68 -7.55 2.11
N SER A 47 13.93 -6.79 2.90
CA SER A 47 13.58 -7.13 4.28
C SER A 47 12.70 -8.38 4.32
N THR A 48 11.76 -8.52 3.41
CA THR A 48 10.94 -9.74 3.27
C THR A 48 11.81 -10.93 2.90
N ALA A 49 12.68 -10.80 1.91
CA ALA A 49 13.60 -11.86 1.51
C ALA A 49 14.51 -12.30 2.67
N LEU A 50 15.07 -11.34 3.42
CA LEU A 50 15.89 -11.63 4.58
C LEU A 50 15.09 -12.33 5.68
N SER A 51 13.84 -11.92 5.92
CA SER A 51 12.97 -12.57 6.91
C SER A 51 12.70 -14.03 6.54
N VAL A 52 12.45 -14.32 5.26
CA VAL A 52 12.24 -15.69 4.76
C VAL A 52 13.51 -16.54 4.94
N LEU A 53 14.69 -16.01 4.61
CA LEU A 53 15.96 -16.71 4.82
C LEU A 53 16.23 -17.00 6.30
N LYS A 54 15.86 -16.09 7.20
CA LYS A 54 15.96 -16.30 8.65
C LYS A 54 15.00 -17.40 9.11
N LEU A 55 13.75 -17.33 8.66
CA LEU A 55 12.72 -18.32 9.02
C LEU A 55 13.05 -19.72 8.49
N ALA A 56 13.71 -19.83 7.36
CA ALA A 56 14.18 -21.13 6.83
C ALA A 56 15.19 -21.85 7.73
N GLN A 57 15.77 -21.16 8.71
CA GLN A 57 16.70 -21.72 9.69
C GLN A 57 15.96 -22.30 10.92
N THR A 58 14.65 -22.19 10.98
CA THR A 58 13.86 -22.69 12.11
C THR A 58 13.65 -24.20 12.05
N ASP A 59 13.29 -24.78 13.19
CA ASP A 59 12.96 -26.21 13.30
C ASP A 59 11.78 -26.55 12.38
N ARG A 60 11.81 -27.73 11.74
CA ARG A 60 10.79 -28.23 10.81
C ARG A 60 9.40 -28.42 11.44
N ARG A 61 9.27 -28.35 12.75
CA ARG A 61 7.97 -28.33 13.43
C ARG A 61 7.16 -27.05 13.13
N PHE A 62 7.81 -25.98 12.71
CA PHE A 62 7.15 -24.74 12.25
C PHE A 62 6.97 -24.82 10.75
N THR A 63 5.74 -24.91 10.28
CA THR A 63 5.43 -25.15 8.87
C THR A 63 4.85 -23.95 8.14
N VAL A 64 4.31 -22.98 8.87
CA VAL A 64 3.66 -21.80 8.28
C VAL A 64 4.12 -20.53 9.00
N PHE A 65 4.54 -19.53 8.20
CA PHE A 65 4.89 -18.20 8.67
C PHE A 65 4.26 -17.15 7.77
N HIS A 66 3.77 -16.08 8.35
CA HIS A 66 3.30 -14.88 7.66
C HIS A 66 4.42 -13.84 7.65
N ALA A 67 5.28 -13.88 6.63
CA ALA A 67 6.45 -13.00 6.50
C ALA A 67 6.05 -11.63 5.97
N CYS A 68 5.41 -10.83 6.81
CA CYS A 68 4.98 -9.47 6.52
C CYS A 68 5.39 -8.53 7.65
N ASN A 69 5.53 -7.24 7.32
CA ASN A 69 5.88 -6.22 8.31
C ASN A 69 4.79 -6.12 9.39
N SER A 70 5.21 -6.11 10.66
CA SER A 70 4.30 -5.92 11.80
C SER A 70 3.86 -4.45 11.96
N HIS A 71 4.56 -3.50 11.34
CA HIS A 71 4.18 -2.10 11.34
C HIS A 71 3.16 -1.85 10.25
N ARG A 72 1.89 -1.81 10.63
CA ARG A 72 0.79 -1.43 9.74
C ARG A 72 0.60 0.09 9.79
N ILE A 73 0.21 0.66 8.66
CA ILE A 73 -0.22 2.04 8.53
C ILE A 73 -1.68 2.08 8.08
N PHE A 74 -2.35 3.19 8.28
CA PHE A 74 -3.68 3.40 7.73
C PHE A 74 -3.59 4.11 6.37
N MET A 75 -4.62 3.93 5.54
CA MET A 75 -4.72 4.66 4.27
C MET A 75 -4.73 6.17 4.49
N SER A 76 -5.30 6.64 5.63
CA SER A 76 -5.22 8.04 6.03
C SER A 76 -3.78 8.56 6.10
N ASP A 77 -2.84 7.80 6.68
CA ASP A 77 -1.46 8.23 6.84
C ASP A 77 -0.79 8.44 5.47
N LEU A 78 -1.09 7.53 4.54
CA LEU A 78 -0.58 7.60 3.17
C LEU A 78 -1.18 8.79 2.40
N ILE A 79 -2.49 9.03 2.52
CA ILE A 79 -3.14 10.17 1.88
C ILE A 79 -2.63 11.49 2.46
N TYR A 80 -2.45 11.59 3.77
CA TYR A 80 -1.84 12.76 4.38
C TYR A 80 -0.39 12.97 3.92
N ALA A 81 0.39 11.90 3.76
CA ALA A 81 1.74 12.02 3.20
C ALA A 81 1.71 12.53 1.76
N MET A 82 0.75 12.08 0.93
CA MET A 82 0.55 12.60 -0.43
C MET A 82 0.15 14.08 -0.43
N CYS A 83 -0.74 14.49 0.47
CA CYS A 83 -1.14 15.90 0.62
C CYS A 83 0.04 16.77 1.09
N ASN A 84 0.83 16.30 2.04
CA ASN A 84 2.02 16.99 2.53
C ASN A 84 3.11 17.13 1.46
N TYR A 85 3.18 16.19 0.53
CA TYR A 85 4.06 16.26 -0.64
C TYR A 85 3.61 17.33 -1.64
N GLY A 86 2.34 17.73 -1.61
CA GLY A 86 1.79 18.80 -2.45
C GLY A 86 0.65 18.37 -3.37
N PHE A 87 0.20 17.11 -3.31
CA PHE A 87 -0.96 16.68 -4.08
C PHE A 87 -2.26 17.19 -3.43
N LYS A 88 -3.21 17.58 -4.26
CA LYS A 88 -4.53 18.06 -3.81
C LYS A 88 -5.50 16.88 -3.80
N ILE A 89 -5.78 16.35 -2.62
CA ILE A 89 -6.71 15.23 -2.42
C ILE A 89 -7.66 15.60 -1.28
N ASP A 90 -8.94 15.76 -1.59
CA ASP A 90 -9.96 16.05 -0.62
C ASP A 90 -10.56 14.75 -0.06
N ILE A 91 -10.69 14.65 1.26
CA ILE A 91 -11.40 13.54 1.90
C ILE A 91 -12.89 13.86 1.85
N VAL A 92 -13.67 13.00 1.19
CA VAL A 92 -15.09 13.19 0.92
C VAL A 92 -15.91 11.99 1.35
N ARG A 93 -17.25 12.14 1.42
CA ARG A 93 -18.15 11.00 1.65
C ARG A 93 -18.04 10.01 0.50
N ASP A 94 -18.32 8.75 0.76
CA ASP A 94 -18.16 7.66 -0.20
C ASP A 94 -19.03 7.88 -1.46
N GLU A 95 -20.26 8.38 -1.30
CA GLU A 95 -21.13 8.69 -2.43
C GLU A 95 -20.57 9.82 -3.32
N ASP A 96 -19.96 10.84 -2.70
CA ASP A 96 -19.34 11.96 -3.41
C ASP A 96 -18.07 11.51 -4.15
N PHE A 97 -17.32 10.55 -3.58
CA PHE A 97 -16.19 9.92 -4.23
C PHE A 97 -16.64 9.10 -5.45
N GLU A 98 -17.63 8.21 -5.30
CA GLU A 98 -18.17 7.42 -6.41
C GLU A 98 -18.67 8.29 -7.56
N ALA A 99 -19.41 9.36 -7.24
CA ALA A 99 -19.88 10.29 -8.24
C ALA A 99 -18.72 10.98 -8.98
N ALA A 100 -17.65 11.33 -8.26
CA ALA A 100 -16.46 11.92 -8.86
C ALA A 100 -15.73 10.93 -9.78
N VAL A 101 -15.54 9.68 -9.37
CA VAL A 101 -14.94 8.63 -10.20
C VAL A 101 -15.77 8.37 -11.47
N LYS A 102 -17.10 8.25 -11.33
CA LYS A 102 -18.02 8.09 -12.47
C LYS A 102 -17.94 9.26 -13.46
N ASN A 103 -17.81 10.49 -12.96
CA ASN A 103 -17.65 11.67 -13.82
C ASN A 103 -16.28 11.71 -14.49
N PHE A 104 -15.22 11.39 -13.75
CA PHE A 104 -13.86 11.36 -14.25
C PHE A 104 -13.67 10.29 -15.34
N ALA A 105 -14.34 9.14 -15.21
CA ALA A 105 -14.35 8.04 -16.16
C ALA A 105 -15.02 8.34 -17.51
N LYS A 106 -15.84 9.41 -17.62
CA LYS A 106 -16.47 9.80 -18.88
C LYS A 106 -15.46 10.28 -19.93
N ASN A 107 -14.29 10.71 -19.52
CA ASN A 107 -13.22 11.07 -20.42
C ASN A 107 -12.31 9.84 -20.68
N SER A 108 -12.18 9.43 -21.94
CA SER A 108 -11.38 8.27 -22.35
C SER A 108 -9.90 8.39 -21.96
N ASP A 109 -9.36 9.60 -21.89
CA ASP A 109 -7.97 9.85 -21.53
C ASP A 109 -7.64 9.47 -20.08
N ASN A 110 -8.68 9.34 -19.25
CA ASN A 110 -8.58 8.99 -17.82
C ASN A 110 -8.64 7.48 -17.56
N SER A 111 -8.75 6.66 -18.59
CA SER A 111 -9.04 5.22 -18.45
C SER A 111 -8.01 4.47 -17.59
N ASP A 112 -6.73 4.85 -17.64
CA ASP A 112 -5.69 4.19 -16.86
C ASP A 112 -5.81 4.47 -15.36
N ALA A 113 -6.01 5.72 -14.97
CA ALA A 113 -6.21 6.11 -13.58
C ALA A 113 -7.50 5.51 -12.99
N VAL A 114 -8.58 5.51 -13.79
CA VAL A 114 -9.87 4.92 -13.37
C VAL A 114 -9.76 3.41 -13.21
N SER A 115 -9.07 2.70 -14.10
CA SER A 115 -8.90 1.25 -14.00
C SER A 115 -8.17 0.84 -12.71
N GLY A 116 -7.21 1.63 -12.26
CA GLY A 116 -6.53 1.44 -10.97
C GLY A 116 -7.48 1.53 -9.79
N LEU A 117 -8.39 2.52 -9.81
CA LEU A 117 -9.42 2.68 -8.76
C LEU A 117 -10.46 1.57 -8.80
N ILE A 118 -11.03 1.25 -9.97
CA ILE A 118 -12.06 0.22 -10.11
C ILE A 118 -11.52 -1.13 -9.68
N ALA A 119 -10.31 -1.50 -10.10
CA ALA A 119 -9.72 -2.78 -9.72
C ALA A 119 -9.55 -2.92 -8.20
N TYR A 120 -9.39 -1.81 -7.48
CA TYR A 120 -9.22 -1.81 -6.02
C TYR A 120 -10.54 -1.68 -5.27
N THR A 121 -11.52 -0.93 -5.80
CA THR A 121 -12.81 -0.67 -5.14
C THR A 121 -13.87 -1.72 -5.47
N SER A 122 -13.81 -2.40 -6.61
CA SER A 122 -14.82 -3.38 -7.03
C SER A 122 -14.84 -4.68 -6.20
N HIS A 123 -13.97 -4.83 -5.21
CA HIS A 123 -13.99 -5.97 -4.30
C HIS A 123 -14.99 -5.82 -3.14
N ASN A 124 -15.77 -4.72 -3.06
CA ASN A 124 -16.40 -4.31 -1.79
C ASN A 124 -17.92 -4.41 -1.71
N GLU A 125 -18.64 -4.98 -2.68
CA GLU A 125 -20.10 -4.97 -2.54
C GLU A 125 -20.71 -6.13 -1.74
N ASN A 126 -20.01 -7.25 -1.47
CA ASN A 126 -20.63 -8.35 -0.73
C ASN A 126 -19.77 -9.14 0.27
N GLU A 127 -18.47 -8.97 0.33
CA GLU A 127 -17.65 -9.71 1.30
C GLU A 127 -16.40 -8.89 1.69
N ILE A 128 -16.50 -8.16 2.80
CA ILE A 128 -15.31 -7.66 3.49
C ILE A 128 -14.63 -8.88 4.14
N TYR A 129 -13.91 -9.65 3.36
CA TYR A 129 -12.91 -10.56 3.91
C TYR A 129 -11.71 -9.70 4.36
N THR A 130 -11.84 -9.09 5.51
CA THR A 130 -10.67 -8.69 6.27
C THR A 130 -9.98 -9.99 6.69
N LEU A 131 -9.10 -10.49 5.83
CA LEU A 131 -8.16 -11.53 6.23
C LEU A 131 -7.27 -10.93 7.31
N ASP A 132 -7.77 -10.93 8.54
CA ASP A 132 -6.98 -10.57 9.71
C ASP A 132 -6.09 -11.76 10.05
N TYR A 133 -4.94 -11.83 9.39
CA TYR A 133 -3.93 -12.82 9.74
C TYR A 133 -2.99 -12.24 10.80
N SER A 134 -2.82 -12.97 11.87
CA SER A 134 -1.83 -12.64 12.88
C SER A 134 -0.42 -13.05 12.43
N ASN A 135 0.51 -12.12 12.45
CA ASN A 135 1.94 -12.44 12.27
C ASN A 135 2.72 -12.47 13.57
N SER A 136 2.03 -12.53 14.71
CA SER A 136 2.63 -12.49 16.07
C SER A 136 3.68 -13.57 16.28
N LEU A 137 3.37 -14.81 15.90
CA LEU A 137 4.30 -15.93 15.99
C LEU A 137 5.54 -15.70 15.11
N THR A 138 5.32 -15.28 13.86
CA THR A 138 6.41 -15.00 12.91
C THR A 138 7.32 -13.91 13.45
N SER A 139 6.75 -12.82 13.97
CA SER A 139 7.49 -11.70 14.54
C SER A 139 8.31 -12.11 15.77
N GLN A 140 7.76 -12.95 16.65
CA GLN A 140 8.49 -13.46 17.81
C GLN A 140 9.66 -14.38 17.41
N VAL A 141 9.45 -15.25 16.43
CA VAL A 141 10.51 -16.12 15.91
C VAL A 141 11.61 -15.30 15.26
N LEU A 142 11.25 -14.35 14.39
CA LEU A 142 12.19 -13.44 13.76
C LEU A 142 13.00 -12.64 14.78
N TYR A 143 12.35 -12.11 15.81
CA TYR A 143 13.04 -11.39 16.88
C TYR A 143 14.09 -12.27 17.58
N ARG A 144 13.78 -13.54 17.88
CA ARG A 144 14.73 -14.50 18.46
C ARG A 144 15.89 -14.82 17.52
N LEU A 145 15.68 -14.76 16.21
CA LEU A 145 16.71 -14.91 15.17
C LEU A 145 17.50 -13.63 14.90
N GLY A 146 17.32 -12.59 15.75
CA GLY A 146 18.01 -11.33 15.63
C GLY A 146 17.53 -10.44 14.47
N TYR A 147 16.28 -10.64 14.01
CA TYR A 147 15.69 -9.84 12.96
C TYR A 147 14.55 -8.95 13.49
N LYS A 148 14.52 -7.71 13.01
CA LYS A 148 13.42 -6.77 13.25
C LYS A 148 13.00 -6.16 11.92
N TRP A 149 11.69 -6.02 11.73
CA TRP A 149 11.15 -5.31 10.60
C TRP A 149 11.54 -3.83 10.63
N PRO A 150 11.83 -3.20 9.47
CA PRO A 150 12.02 -1.76 9.42
C PRO A 150 10.72 -1.03 9.77
N VAL A 151 10.87 0.13 10.38
CA VAL A 151 9.72 1.00 10.69
C VAL A 151 9.23 1.66 9.41
N THR A 152 7.94 1.59 9.16
CA THR A 152 7.26 2.29 8.08
C THR A 152 6.52 3.49 8.68
N ASP A 153 7.26 4.54 8.96
CA ASP A 153 6.79 5.81 9.51
C ASP A 153 6.49 6.85 8.42
N ASP A 154 6.12 8.06 8.83
CA ASP A 154 5.83 9.18 7.94
C ASP A 154 7.02 9.51 7.01
N LYS A 155 8.25 9.35 7.49
CA LYS A 155 9.46 9.57 6.67
C LYS A 155 9.58 8.54 5.57
N TYR A 156 9.28 7.28 5.90
CA TYR A 156 9.23 6.22 4.91
C TYR A 156 8.17 6.50 3.84
N LEU A 157 6.96 6.91 4.25
CA LEU A 157 5.87 7.24 3.34
C LEU A 157 6.23 8.44 2.45
N ALA A 158 6.73 9.53 3.03
CA ALA A 158 7.16 10.71 2.28
C ALA A 158 8.23 10.35 1.23
N SER A 159 9.25 9.56 1.63
CA SER A 159 10.30 9.12 0.69
C SER A 159 9.78 8.18 -0.41
N ALA A 160 8.73 7.39 -0.12
CA ALA A 160 8.12 6.53 -1.13
C ALA A 160 7.35 7.34 -2.17
N ILE A 161 6.61 8.36 -1.74
CA ILE A 161 5.86 9.26 -2.63
C ILE A 161 6.82 10.07 -3.48
N GLU A 162 7.86 10.66 -2.89
CA GLU A 162 8.90 11.40 -3.62
C GLU A 162 9.59 10.53 -4.69
N ALA A 163 9.90 9.27 -4.34
CA ALA A 163 10.54 8.36 -5.29
C ALA A 163 9.61 7.98 -6.46
N LEU A 164 8.31 7.79 -6.22
CA LEU A 164 7.32 7.55 -7.27
C LEU A 164 7.16 8.78 -8.18
N ASP A 165 7.16 9.98 -7.61
CA ASP A 165 7.04 11.21 -8.38
C ASP A 165 8.27 11.46 -9.26
N LYS A 166 9.50 11.22 -8.74
CA LYS A 166 10.75 11.26 -9.52
C LYS A 166 10.78 10.26 -10.68
N LEU A 167 10.02 9.19 -10.59
CA LEU A 167 9.84 8.19 -11.66
C LEU A 167 8.70 8.56 -12.62
N ALA A 168 8.16 9.77 -12.53
CA ALA A 168 7.01 10.25 -13.29
C ALA A 168 5.78 9.31 -13.21
N PHE A 169 5.64 8.61 -12.08
CA PHE A 169 4.56 7.64 -11.90
C PHE A 169 3.18 8.31 -11.83
N PHE A 170 3.13 9.50 -11.28
CA PHE A 170 1.89 10.25 -11.08
C PHE A 170 1.48 11.14 -12.27
N ASP A 171 2.30 11.19 -13.32
CA ASP A 171 2.02 11.98 -14.54
C ASP A 171 0.97 11.34 -15.46
#